data_c8e1784220b71e6dec245662de573ad7
#
_entry.id   c8e1784220b71e6dec245662de573ad7
#
_cell.length_a   1.000
_cell.length_b   1.000
_cell.length_c   1.000
_cell.angle_alpha   90.00
_cell.angle_beta   90.00
_cell.angle_gamma   90.00
#
_symmetry.space_group_name_H-M   'P 1'
#
loop_
_entity.id
_entity.type
_entity.pdbx_description
1 polymer ?
#
loop_
_entity_poly.entity_id
_entity_poly.type
_entity_poly.pdbx_seq_one_letter_code
_entity_poly.pdbx_strand_id
1 'polypeptide(L)'
;YVDIHPMTALPNTPFFDPEYIEKYGIRLVETAPAFFHHENADDLLSESEMMVVGSDSMPLDDYVEASLFKWYISFVEYLGVTSFMAMLLYRIYDIKRSDFYDKLYEYTKNNKDTFLGREYVETKKALYLILDKKQCWGRQVKDKTGEIYWDFQEATNIELINNEDSFYKEIKDFVLEEYSDVDEHMLDDIISFQRSKVSTPEKQYPHKEKFNFNLNDVLKGAKVKNGGYEYTFEHKNYDNDIHAWSKEVIWWGRKNNGYEVKIVDL
;
A
#
# COMPACT_ATOMS: atom_id res chain seq x y z
N TYR A 1 -11.30 5.30 -6.25
CA TYR A 1 -10.15 5.89 -5.59
C TYR A 1 -10.60 6.44 -4.24
N VAL A 2 -10.13 5.87 -3.14
CA VAL A 2 -10.42 6.37 -1.78
C VAL A 2 -9.07 6.66 -1.14
N ASP A 3 -8.82 7.92 -0.85
CA ASP A 3 -7.67 8.33 -0.05
C ASP A 3 -8.17 8.70 1.36
N ILE A 4 -7.57 8.11 2.38
CA ILE A 4 -7.94 8.30 3.78
C ILE A 4 -6.81 9.10 4.44
N HIS A 5 -7.07 10.35 4.77
CA HIS A 5 -6.11 11.19 5.46
C HIS A 5 -6.37 11.22 6.97
N PRO A 6 -5.31 11.26 7.80
CA PRO A 6 -5.45 11.61 9.20
C PRO A 6 -6.05 13.02 9.32
N MET A 7 -6.88 13.21 10.32
CA MET A 7 -7.50 14.50 10.56
C MET A 7 -6.57 15.40 11.37
N THR A 8 -6.18 16.52 10.80
CA THR A 8 -5.38 17.54 11.47
C THR A 8 -6.31 18.64 12.01
N ALA A 9 -6.15 19.00 13.27
CA ALA A 9 -6.81 20.15 13.86
C ALA A 9 -6.06 21.41 13.41
N LEU A 10 -6.71 22.25 12.61
CA LEU A 10 -6.13 23.51 12.14
C LEU A 10 -6.49 24.66 13.07
N PRO A 11 -5.57 25.63 13.30
CA PRO A 11 -5.88 26.85 14.03
C PRO A 11 -7.13 27.54 13.46
N ASN A 12 -7.93 28.14 14.35
CA ASN A 12 -9.21 28.79 14.01
C ASN A 12 -10.33 27.86 13.49
N THR A 13 -10.20 26.56 13.71
CA THR A 13 -11.29 25.59 13.49
C THR A 13 -11.90 25.17 14.83
N PRO A 14 -13.11 24.57 14.84
CA PRO A 14 -13.72 24.04 16.07
C PRO A 14 -12.82 23.06 16.83
N PHE A 15 -11.93 22.35 16.15
CA PHE A 15 -10.99 21.38 16.76
C PHE A 15 -9.89 22.05 17.62
N PHE A 16 -9.78 23.39 17.60
CA PHE A 16 -8.92 24.17 18.49
C PHE A 16 -9.72 24.93 19.56
N ASP A 17 -11.06 24.89 19.50
CA ASP A 17 -11.92 25.49 20.50
C ASP A 17 -12.01 24.58 21.73
N PRO A 18 -11.59 25.05 22.94
CA PRO A 18 -11.62 24.26 24.17
C PRO A 18 -13.03 23.74 24.53
N GLU A 19 -14.07 24.53 24.30
CA GLU A 19 -15.45 24.13 24.57
C GLU A 19 -15.92 23.04 23.64
N TYR A 20 -15.49 23.07 22.37
CA TYR A 20 -15.79 22.04 21.39
C TYR A 20 -15.01 20.75 21.70
N ILE A 21 -13.72 20.86 22.05
CA ILE A 21 -12.86 19.75 22.44
C ILE A 21 -13.48 19.02 23.65
N GLU A 22 -13.84 19.76 24.70
CA GLU A 22 -14.45 19.19 25.91
C GLU A 22 -15.81 18.53 25.59
N LYS A 23 -16.67 19.21 24.83
CA LYS A 23 -18.00 18.73 24.47
C LYS A 23 -18.02 17.41 23.74
N TYR A 24 -17.04 17.12 22.91
CA TYR A 24 -16.98 15.92 22.07
C TYR A 24 -15.87 14.94 22.47
N GLY A 25 -15.17 15.20 23.58
CA GLY A 25 -14.07 14.40 24.06
C GLY A 25 -12.92 14.26 23.04
N ILE A 26 -12.65 15.33 22.26
CA ILE A 26 -11.63 15.30 21.21
C ILE A 26 -10.26 15.09 21.84
N ARG A 27 -9.52 14.13 21.32
CA ARG A 27 -8.15 13.82 21.75
C ARG A 27 -7.18 14.28 20.67
N LEU A 28 -6.27 15.18 21.08
CA LEU A 28 -5.25 15.75 20.20
C LEU A 28 -3.87 15.23 20.58
N VAL A 29 -3.07 14.88 19.58
CA VAL A 29 -1.65 14.59 19.74
C VAL A 29 -0.88 15.55 18.86
N GLU A 30 0.06 16.26 19.48
CA GLU A 30 1.02 17.08 18.77
C GLU A 30 2.09 16.18 18.15
N THR A 31 2.23 16.25 16.83
CA THR A 31 3.26 15.53 16.09
C THR A 31 4.14 16.53 15.37
N ALA A 32 5.44 16.27 15.33
CA ALA A 32 6.27 16.97 14.37
C ALA A 32 5.75 16.66 12.97
N PRO A 33 5.61 17.65 12.06
CA PRO A 33 5.25 17.37 10.70
C PRO A 33 6.30 16.42 10.14
N ALA A 34 5.86 15.32 9.58
CA ALA A 34 6.77 14.50 8.81
C ALA A 34 7.10 15.30 7.56
N PHE A 35 8.33 15.70 7.41
CA PHE A 35 8.86 16.12 6.13
C PHE A 35 8.99 14.88 5.25
N PHE A 36 7.82 14.40 4.78
CA PHE A 36 7.78 13.25 3.90
C PHE A 36 8.69 13.51 2.71
N HIS A 37 9.47 12.49 2.37
CA HIS A 37 10.33 12.47 1.20
C HIS A 37 11.55 13.42 1.25
N HIS A 38 11.85 13.96 2.41
CA HIS A 38 13.06 14.79 2.64
C HIS A 38 13.81 14.31 3.88
N GLU A 39 15.12 14.48 3.87
CA GLU A 39 15.92 14.40 5.10
C GLU A 39 15.62 15.63 5.96
N ASN A 40 15.55 15.43 7.28
CA ASN A 40 15.41 16.57 8.19
C ASN A 40 16.68 17.44 8.13
N ALA A 41 16.52 18.69 7.79
CA ALA A 41 17.61 19.66 7.91
C ALA A 41 17.66 20.17 9.34
N ASP A 42 18.85 20.20 9.95
CA ASP A 42 19.08 20.60 11.34
C ASP A 42 18.70 22.07 11.65
N ASP A 43 18.53 22.89 10.61
CA ASP A 43 18.24 24.32 10.67
C ASP A 43 16.77 24.69 10.38
N LEU A 44 15.90 23.73 10.14
CA LEU A 44 14.47 23.99 9.94
C LEU A 44 13.78 24.27 11.27
N LEU A 45 12.97 25.33 11.28
CA LEU A 45 12.02 25.58 12.38
C LEU A 45 11.10 24.36 12.48
N SER A 46 11.12 23.71 13.64
CA SER A 46 10.23 22.59 13.89
C SER A 46 8.81 23.13 14.04
N GLU A 47 8.00 23.00 13.00
CA GLU A 47 6.58 23.18 13.10
C GLU A 47 5.96 21.90 13.67
N SER A 48 4.85 22.04 14.38
CA SER A 48 4.09 20.89 14.87
C SER A 48 2.65 20.95 14.37
N GLU A 49 2.08 19.78 14.14
CA GLU A 49 0.67 19.63 13.77
C GLU A 49 -0.09 18.94 14.91
N MET A 50 -1.33 19.41 15.14
CA MET A 50 -2.23 18.77 16.10
C MET A 50 -3.11 17.77 15.37
N MET A 51 -2.86 16.49 15.60
CA MET A 51 -3.64 15.40 15.03
C MET A 51 -4.83 15.04 15.92
N VAL A 52 -6.00 14.87 15.33
CA VAL A 52 -7.17 14.32 16.00
C VAL A 52 -7.04 12.79 16.01
N VAL A 53 -6.83 12.22 17.20
CA VAL A 53 -6.58 10.78 17.37
C VAL A 53 -7.69 10.06 18.12
N GLY A 54 -8.79 10.73 18.38
CA GLY A 54 -9.95 10.13 19.01
C GLY A 54 -10.99 11.16 19.46
N SER A 55 -12.13 10.65 19.88
CA SER A 55 -13.24 11.40 20.47
C SER A 55 -14.05 10.46 21.37
N ASP A 56 -15.15 10.98 21.97
CA ASP A 56 -16.08 10.13 22.73
C ASP A 56 -16.72 9.01 21.88
N SER A 57 -16.92 9.27 20.59
CA SER A 57 -17.48 8.29 19.64
C SER A 57 -16.43 7.46 18.92
N MET A 58 -15.16 7.79 19.05
CA MET A 58 -14.03 7.09 18.42
C MET A 58 -12.90 6.93 19.43
N PRO A 59 -12.91 5.87 20.25
CA PRO A 59 -11.81 5.55 21.17
C PRO A 59 -10.46 5.44 20.46
N LEU A 60 -9.38 5.59 21.23
CA LEU A 60 -8.02 5.54 20.68
C LEU A 60 -7.71 4.22 19.96
N ASP A 61 -8.20 3.11 20.48
CA ASP A 61 -7.98 1.79 19.86
C ASP A 61 -8.69 1.68 18.51
N ASP A 62 -9.87 2.28 18.36
CA ASP A 62 -10.59 2.34 17.07
C ASP A 62 -9.85 3.23 16.07
N TYR A 63 -9.25 4.35 16.54
CA TYR A 63 -8.40 5.19 15.69
C TYR A 63 -7.17 4.43 15.19
N VAL A 64 -6.50 3.67 16.07
CA VAL A 64 -5.35 2.84 15.70
C VAL A 64 -5.76 1.78 14.68
N GLU A 65 -6.87 1.09 14.90
CA GLU A 65 -7.37 0.06 13.96
C GLU A 65 -7.76 0.67 12.60
N ALA A 66 -8.43 1.82 12.60
CA ALA A 66 -8.76 2.55 11.37
C ALA A 66 -7.50 3.00 10.62
N SER A 67 -6.45 3.42 11.34
CA SER A 67 -5.17 3.81 10.75
C SER A 67 -4.42 2.61 10.16
N LEU A 68 -4.49 1.45 10.80
CA LEU A 68 -3.95 0.20 10.28
C LEU A 68 -4.71 -0.28 9.05
N PHE A 69 -6.04 -0.17 9.05
CA PHE A 69 -6.84 -0.49 7.87
C PHE A 69 -6.53 0.47 6.71
N LYS A 70 -6.38 1.79 6.99
CA LYS A 70 -5.93 2.77 6.00
C LYS A 70 -4.60 2.36 5.38
N TRP A 71 -3.59 2.07 6.20
CA TRP A 71 -2.29 1.60 5.74
C TRP A 71 -2.43 0.38 4.82
N TYR A 72 -3.13 -0.65 5.28
CA TYR A 72 -3.31 -1.89 4.56
C TYR A 72 -3.96 -1.68 3.19
N ILE A 73 -5.15 -1.05 3.13
CA ILE A 73 -5.87 -0.87 1.87
C ILE A 73 -5.12 0.07 0.91
N SER A 74 -4.40 1.05 1.45
CA SER A 74 -3.56 1.92 0.64
C SER A 74 -2.38 1.17 0.04
N PHE A 75 -1.81 0.19 0.73
CA PHE A 75 -0.74 -0.64 0.19
C PHE A 75 -1.26 -1.63 -0.86
N VAL A 76 -2.22 -2.48 -0.50
CA VAL A 76 -2.63 -3.60 -1.36
C VAL A 76 -3.44 -3.16 -2.58
N GLU A 77 -4.33 -2.19 -2.43
CA GLU A 77 -5.21 -1.73 -3.52
C GLU A 77 -4.72 -0.45 -4.18
N TYR A 78 -4.41 0.60 -3.39
CA TYR A 78 -4.12 1.91 -3.94
C TYR A 78 -2.74 2.00 -4.60
N LEU A 79 -1.70 1.40 -4.00
CA LEU A 79 -0.39 1.27 -4.63
C LEU A 79 -0.36 0.17 -5.71
N GLY A 80 -1.46 -0.56 -5.88
CA GLY A 80 -1.67 -1.45 -7.00
C GLY A 80 -0.98 -2.81 -6.91
N VAL A 81 -0.42 -3.16 -5.74
CA VAL A 81 0.36 -4.41 -5.60
C VAL A 81 -0.47 -5.69 -5.69
N THR A 82 -1.81 -5.59 -5.52
CA THR A 82 -2.76 -6.71 -5.72
C THR A 82 -3.99 -6.33 -6.55
N SER A 83 -4.11 -5.08 -7.01
CA SER A 83 -5.34 -4.55 -7.59
C SER A 83 -5.79 -5.26 -8.87
N PHE A 84 -4.86 -5.59 -9.77
CA PHE A 84 -5.16 -6.33 -11.00
C PHE A 84 -5.55 -7.77 -10.69
N MET A 85 -4.89 -8.41 -9.74
CA MET A 85 -5.24 -9.74 -9.27
C MET A 85 -6.66 -9.76 -8.68
N ALA A 86 -7.01 -8.84 -7.80
CA ALA A 86 -8.35 -8.73 -7.22
C ALA A 86 -9.43 -8.51 -8.30
N MET A 87 -9.13 -7.71 -9.34
CA MET A 87 -10.02 -7.54 -10.49
C MET A 87 -10.18 -8.82 -11.31
N LEU A 88 -9.10 -9.57 -11.55
CA LEU A 88 -9.12 -10.82 -12.29
C LEU A 88 -9.88 -11.91 -11.51
N LEU A 89 -9.63 -12.05 -10.21
CA LEU A 89 -10.37 -12.96 -9.33
C LEU A 89 -11.86 -12.66 -9.33
N TYR A 90 -12.24 -11.38 -9.30
CA TYR A 90 -13.65 -11.01 -9.44
C TYR A 90 -14.24 -11.40 -10.81
N ARG A 91 -13.54 -11.13 -11.90
CA ARG A 91 -14.07 -11.38 -13.25
C ARG A 91 -14.13 -12.84 -13.63
N ILE A 92 -13.24 -13.67 -13.08
CA ILE A 92 -13.12 -15.09 -13.44
C ILE A 92 -13.92 -15.96 -12.46
N TYR A 93 -13.87 -15.65 -11.16
CA TYR A 93 -14.43 -16.48 -10.09
C TYR A 93 -15.56 -15.79 -9.30
N ASP A 94 -15.95 -14.57 -9.67
CA ASP A 94 -16.96 -13.74 -8.96
C ASP A 94 -16.59 -13.45 -7.48
N ILE A 95 -15.30 -13.52 -7.14
CA ILE A 95 -14.82 -13.15 -5.81
C ILE A 95 -14.87 -11.62 -5.68
N LYS A 96 -15.79 -11.13 -4.85
CA LYS A 96 -15.93 -9.67 -4.64
C LYS A 96 -14.66 -9.08 -4.09
N ARG A 97 -14.23 -7.93 -4.63
CA ARG A 97 -13.02 -7.24 -4.17
C ARG A 97 -13.07 -6.87 -2.69
N SER A 98 -14.24 -6.45 -2.17
CA SER A 98 -14.42 -6.21 -0.74
C SER A 98 -14.18 -7.46 0.09
N ASP A 99 -14.77 -8.60 -0.30
CA ASP A 99 -14.58 -9.88 0.38
C ASP A 99 -13.11 -10.33 0.36
N PHE A 100 -12.44 -10.20 -0.79
CA PHE A 100 -11.02 -10.50 -0.92
C PHE A 100 -10.16 -9.67 0.04
N TYR A 101 -10.37 -8.34 0.08
CA TYR A 101 -9.57 -7.46 0.94
C TYR A 101 -9.92 -7.58 2.42
N ASP A 102 -11.17 -7.79 2.78
CA ASP A 102 -11.58 -7.99 4.16
C ASP A 102 -10.95 -9.27 4.74
N LYS A 103 -11.01 -10.37 3.99
CA LYS A 103 -10.41 -11.65 4.41
C LYS A 103 -8.89 -11.60 4.44
N LEU A 104 -8.23 -10.95 3.47
CA LEU A 104 -6.79 -10.77 3.46
C LEU A 104 -6.33 -9.89 4.64
N TYR A 105 -7.13 -8.89 5.06
CA TYR A 105 -6.82 -8.10 6.24
C TYR A 105 -6.87 -8.93 7.52
N GLU A 106 -7.91 -9.76 7.68
CA GLU A 106 -7.98 -10.68 8.81
C GLU A 106 -6.84 -11.71 8.80
N TYR A 107 -6.49 -12.25 7.61
CA TYR A 107 -5.33 -13.12 7.46
C TYR A 107 -4.04 -12.41 7.89
N THR A 108 -3.82 -11.17 7.47
CA THR A 108 -2.67 -10.33 7.85
C THR A 108 -2.54 -10.18 9.36
N LYS A 109 -3.64 -9.92 10.06
CA LYS A 109 -3.66 -9.76 11.54
C LYS A 109 -3.29 -11.05 12.27
N ASN A 110 -3.63 -12.20 11.70
CA ASN A 110 -3.47 -13.51 12.34
C ASN A 110 -2.13 -14.17 12.00
N ASN A 111 -1.45 -13.81 10.92
CA ASN A 111 -0.24 -14.45 10.41
C ASN A 111 0.99 -13.53 10.50
N LYS A 112 1.46 -13.25 11.72
CA LYS A 112 2.49 -12.24 12.02
C LYS A 112 3.88 -12.56 11.46
N ASP A 113 4.14 -13.79 11.04
CA ASP A 113 5.42 -14.23 10.48
C ASP A 113 5.49 -14.03 8.95
N THR A 114 4.38 -13.71 8.30
CA THR A 114 4.30 -13.38 6.88
C THR A 114 4.82 -11.96 6.60
N PHE A 115 4.99 -11.60 5.33
CA PHE A 115 5.41 -10.24 4.99
C PHE A 115 4.39 -9.19 5.48
N LEU A 116 3.12 -9.35 5.11
CA LEU A 116 2.06 -8.43 5.54
C LEU A 116 1.89 -8.40 7.07
N GLY A 117 1.99 -9.57 7.70
CA GLY A 117 1.88 -9.67 9.16
C GLY A 117 2.98 -8.93 9.90
N ARG A 118 4.23 -9.03 9.43
CA ARG A 118 5.36 -8.24 9.98
C ARG A 118 5.15 -6.74 9.76
N GLU A 119 4.76 -6.33 8.56
CA GLU A 119 4.49 -4.93 8.24
C GLU A 119 3.33 -4.35 9.07
N TYR A 120 2.28 -5.14 9.34
CA TYR A 120 1.21 -4.78 10.25
C TYR A 120 1.74 -4.50 11.67
N VAL A 121 2.61 -5.37 12.19
CA VAL A 121 3.19 -5.21 13.53
C VAL A 121 4.07 -3.97 13.60
N GLU A 122 4.93 -3.75 12.62
CA GLU A 122 5.82 -2.57 12.58
C GLU A 122 5.03 -1.27 12.39
N THR A 123 3.99 -1.26 11.55
CA THR A 123 3.11 -0.09 11.40
C THR A 123 2.37 0.22 12.69
N LYS A 124 1.83 -0.80 13.36
CA LYS A 124 1.16 -0.63 14.65
C LYS A 124 2.09 -0.05 15.72
N LYS A 125 3.32 -0.56 15.78
CA LYS A 125 4.35 -0.05 16.70
C LYS A 125 4.69 1.41 16.40
N ALA A 126 4.88 1.76 15.13
CA ALA A 126 5.15 3.14 14.73
C ALA A 126 4.00 4.09 15.08
N LEU A 127 2.73 3.67 14.90
CA LEU A 127 1.58 4.45 15.33
C LEU A 127 1.60 4.75 16.84
N TYR A 128 1.91 3.76 17.68
CA TYR A 128 2.02 4.01 19.13
C TYR A 128 3.19 4.93 19.49
N LEU A 129 4.32 4.86 18.77
CA LEU A 129 5.42 5.80 18.98
C LEU A 129 5.04 7.25 18.64
N ILE A 130 4.20 7.43 17.61
CA ILE A 130 3.64 8.75 17.27
C ILE A 130 2.69 9.23 18.36
N LEU A 131 1.77 8.38 18.81
CA LEU A 131 0.83 8.70 19.89
C LEU A 131 1.54 9.05 21.20
N ASP A 132 2.70 8.45 21.46
CA ASP A 132 3.60 8.75 22.58
C ASP A 132 4.51 9.97 22.32
N LYS A 133 4.37 10.65 21.19
CA LYS A 133 5.23 11.80 20.77
C LYS A 133 6.71 11.45 20.63
N LYS A 134 7.04 10.21 20.30
CA LYS A 134 8.42 9.71 20.18
C LYS A 134 8.94 9.70 18.76
N GLN A 135 8.09 9.90 17.77
CA GLN A 135 8.47 10.03 16.36
C GLN A 135 7.46 10.86 15.57
N CYS A 136 7.87 11.28 14.37
CA CYS A 136 7.03 11.91 13.35
C CYS A 136 6.06 10.90 12.75
N TRP A 137 5.03 11.40 12.05
CA TRP A 137 4.15 10.56 11.25
C TRP A 137 4.94 9.83 10.16
N GLY A 138 4.63 8.55 9.95
CA GLY A 138 5.28 7.72 8.94
C GLY A 138 6.41 6.85 9.49
N ARG A 139 7.18 6.28 8.58
CA ARG A 139 8.26 5.33 8.90
C ARG A 139 9.47 5.55 7.99
N GLN A 140 10.66 5.34 8.53
CA GLN A 140 11.91 5.30 7.78
C GLN A 140 12.23 3.87 7.32
N VAL A 141 12.83 3.72 6.14
CA VAL A 141 13.42 2.48 5.62
C VAL A 141 14.90 2.74 5.43
N LYS A 142 15.63 2.77 6.58
CA LYS A 142 16.99 3.32 6.68
C LYS A 142 18.01 2.64 5.79
N ASP A 143 17.92 1.32 5.64
CA ASP A 143 18.83 0.52 4.81
C ASP A 143 18.66 0.76 3.30
N LYS A 144 17.51 1.33 2.87
CA LYS A 144 17.18 1.59 1.47
C LYS A 144 17.15 3.07 1.10
N THR A 145 16.58 3.90 1.97
CA THR A 145 16.34 5.32 1.68
C THR A 145 16.88 6.28 2.75
N GLY A 146 17.75 5.80 3.65
CA GLY A 146 18.38 6.64 4.69
C GLY A 146 17.35 7.18 5.69
N GLU A 147 17.52 8.44 6.09
CA GLU A 147 16.70 9.11 7.11
C GLU A 147 15.37 9.66 6.57
N ILE A 148 15.02 9.37 5.31
CA ILE A 148 13.77 9.83 4.70
C ILE A 148 12.57 9.17 5.38
N TYR A 149 11.59 9.98 5.78
CA TYR A 149 10.28 9.51 6.23
C TYR A 149 9.33 9.30 5.05
N TRP A 150 8.66 8.16 5.07
CA TRP A 150 7.63 7.75 4.11
C TRP A 150 6.33 7.54 4.83
N ASP A 151 5.18 7.81 4.18
CA ASP A 151 3.90 7.36 4.72
C ASP A 151 3.92 5.83 4.85
N PHE A 152 3.15 5.26 5.77
CA PHE A 152 3.25 3.85 6.15
C PHE A 152 3.15 2.88 4.97
N GLN A 153 2.18 3.07 4.06
CA GLN A 153 2.04 2.23 2.87
C GLN A 153 3.19 2.40 1.87
N GLU A 154 3.78 3.58 1.83
CA GLU A 154 4.94 3.87 0.98
C GLU A 154 6.19 3.15 1.50
N ALA A 155 6.42 3.22 2.82
CA ALA A 155 7.49 2.48 3.48
C ALA A 155 7.36 0.97 3.24
N THR A 156 6.14 0.42 3.37
CA THR A 156 5.89 -1.00 3.06
C THR A 156 6.16 -1.33 1.60
N ASN A 157 5.85 -0.42 0.66
CA ASN A 157 6.16 -0.65 -0.75
C ASN A 157 7.68 -0.64 -1.03
N ILE A 158 8.45 0.17 -0.31
CA ILE A 158 9.91 0.14 -0.37
C ILE A 158 10.45 -1.18 0.22
N GLU A 159 9.86 -1.66 1.32
CA GLU A 159 10.22 -2.96 1.89
C GLU A 159 9.88 -4.13 0.95
N LEU A 160 8.85 -4.01 0.12
CA LEU A 160 8.46 -5.03 -0.85
C LEU A 160 9.58 -5.35 -1.86
N ILE A 161 10.45 -4.40 -2.21
CA ILE A 161 11.53 -4.58 -3.21
C ILE A 161 12.28 -5.90 -2.99
N ASN A 162 12.75 -6.17 -1.78
CA ASN A 162 13.51 -7.37 -1.45
C ASN A 162 12.63 -8.54 -0.96
N ASN A 163 11.31 -8.36 -0.92
CA ASN A 163 10.36 -9.32 -0.38
C ASN A 163 9.27 -9.73 -1.38
N GLU A 164 9.41 -9.36 -2.65
CA GLU A 164 8.39 -9.59 -3.68
C GLU A 164 7.99 -11.07 -3.76
N ASP A 165 8.96 -11.98 -3.78
CA ASP A 165 8.69 -13.42 -3.86
C ASP A 165 7.95 -13.95 -2.62
N SER A 166 8.36 -13.53 -1.43
CA SER A 166 7.71 -13.96 -0.20
C SER A 166 6.29 -13.39 -0.07
N PHE A 167 6.09 -12.14 -0.49
CA PHE A 167 4.78 -11.50 -0.52
C PHE A 167 3.82 -12.20 -1.48
N TYR A 168 4.20 -12.43 -2.75
CA TYR A 168 3.29 -13.08 -3.69
C TYR A 168 3.08 -14.56 -3.39
N LYS A 169 4.04 -15.22 -2.74
CA LYS A 169 3.83 -16.57 -2.20
C LYS A 169 2.78 -16.54 -1.08
N GLU A 170 2.88 -15.60 -0.14
CA GLU A 170 1.89 -15.40 0.92
C GLU A 170 0.48 -15.18 0.34
N ILE A 171 0.36 -14.31 -0.67
CA ILE A 171 -0.93 -14.05 -1.34
C ILE A 171 -1.46 -15.31 -2.05
N LYS A 172 -0.59 -16.10 -2.70
CA LYS A 172 -0.97 -17.36 -3.32
C LYS A 172 -1.51 -18.35 -2.28
N ASP A 173 -0.77 -18.55 -1.20
CA ASP A 173 -1.14 -19.46 -0.11
C ASP A 173 -2.50 -19.04 0.49
N PHE A 174 -2.70 -17.76 0.78
CA PHE A 174 -3.98 -17.21 1.24
C PHE A 174 -5.13 -17.47 0.28
N VAL A 175 -4.95 -17.21 -1.03
CA VAL A 175 -6.04 -17.41 -2.02
C VAL A 175 -6.42 -18.88 -2.12
N LEU A 176 -5.46 -19.81 -2.16
CA LEU A 176 -5.72 -21.23 -2.25
C LEU A 176 -6.36 -21.80 -0.97
N GLU A 177 -6.03 -21.25 0.20
CA GLU A 177 -6.66 -21.63 1.47
C GLU A 177 -8.11 -21.14 1.56
N GLU A 178 -8.36 -19.89 1.15
CA GLU A 178 -9.65 -19.22 1.36
C GLU A 178 -10.69 -19.52 0.26
N TYR A 179 -10.23 -19.80 -0.97
CA TYR A 179 -11.09 -19.95 -2.15
C TYR A 179 -10.81 -21.27 -2.88
N SER A 180 -11.45 -22.34 -2.44
CA SER A 180 -11.23 -23.71 -2.95
C SER A 180 -11.55 -23.90 -4.45
N ASP A 181 -12.34 -23.01 -5.06
CA ASP A 181 -12.73 -23.09 -6.47
C ASP A 181 -11.71 -22.43 -7.41
N VAL A 182 -10.67 -21.77 -6.84
CA VAL A 182 -9.63 -21.13 -7.65
C VAL A 182 -8.64 -22.16 -8.15
N ASP A 183 -8.51 -22.26 -9.46
CA ASP A 183 -7.53 -23.12 -10.09
C ASP A 183 -6.11 -22.58 -9.89
N GLU A 184 -5.21 -23.40 -9.37
CA GLU A 184 -3.85 -22.99 -9.01
C GLU A 184 -3.05 -22.53 -10.24
N HIS A 185 -3.23 -23.17 -11.40
CA HIS A 185 -2.51 -22.79 -12.61
C HIS A 185 -2.97 -21.44 -13.16
N MET A 186 -4.27 -21.15 -13.08
CA MET A 186 -4.83 -19.84 -13.39
C MET A 186 -4.30 -18.79 -12.40
N LEU A 187 -4.23 -19.12 -11.12
CA LEU A 187 -3.73 -18.21 -10.09
C LEU A 187 -2.25 -17.86 -10.30
N ASP A 188 -1.43 -18.81 -10.74
CA ASP A 188 -0.03 -18.56 -11.08
C ASP A 188 0.09 -17.53 -12.22
N ASP A 189 -0.69 -17.67 -13.28
CA ASP A 189 -0.74 -16.68 -14.36
C ASP A 189 -1.21 -15.31 -13.85
N ILE A 190 -2.25 -15.27 -13.01
CA ILE A 190 -2.78 -14.02 -12.43
C ILE A 190 -1.73 -13.33 -11.57
N ILE A 191 -1.00 -14.07 -10.74
CA ILE A 191 0.07 -13.51 -9.90
C ILE A 191 1.22 -13.01 -10.76
N SER A 192 1.67 -13.78 -11.77
CA SER A 192 2.71 -13.35 -12.69
C SER A 192 2.32 -12.07 -13.43
N PHE A 193 1.08 -12.00 -13.91
CA PHE A 193 0.55 -10.79 -14.54
C PHE A 193 0.53 -9.59 -13.57
N GLN A 194 0.06 -9.79 -12.33
CA GLN A 194 0.08 -8.76 -11.30
C GLN A 194 1.50 -8.25 -11.03
N ARG A 195 2.47 -9.16 -10.87
CA ARG A 195 3.88 -8.82 -10.67
C ARG A 195 4.44 -8.01 -11.84
N SER A 196 4.11 -8.36 -13.07
CA SER A 196 4.55 -7.63 -14.27
C SER A 196 3.97 -6.23 -14.36
N LYS A 197 2.83 -5.98 -13.69
CA LYS A 197 2.20 -4.65 -13.60
C LYS A 197 2.77 -3.78 -12.48
N VAL A 198 3.65 -4.30 -11.63
CA VAL A 198 4.30 -3.56 -10.54
C VAL A 198 5.74 -3.25 -10.93
N SER A 199 6.09 -1.96 -10.96
CA SER A 199 7.48 -1.52 -11.18
C SER A 199 8.30 -1.70 -9.92
N THR A 200 9.52 -2.21 -10.08
CA THR A 200 10.57 -2.21 -9.05
C THR A 200 11.87 -1.65 -9.63
N PRO A 201 12.81 -1.18 -8.81
CA PRO A 201 14.05 -0.58 -9.32
C PRO A 201 14.95 -1.56 -10.07
N GLU A 202 14.82 -2.87 -9.81
CA GLU A 202 15.63 -3.91 -10.47
C GLU A 202 15.07 -4.35 -11.81
N LYS A 203 13.75 -4.18 -12.05
CA LYS A 203 13.12 -4.65 -13.28
C LYS A 203 13.61 -3.86 -14.48
N GLN A 204 13.90 -4.60 -15.56
CA GLN A 204 14.30 -4.02 -16.84
C GLN A 204 13.14 -4.04 -17.83
N TYR A 205 12.92 -2.94 -18.50
CA TYR A 205 11.86 -2.76 -19.51
C TYR A 205 12.45 -2.35 -20.86
N PRO A 206 11.82 -2.71 -21.99
CA PRO A 206 10.63 -3.56 -22.07
C PRO A 206 10.95 -5.00 -21.74
N HIS A 207 10.02 -5.72 -21.09
CA HIS A 207 10.13 -7.16 -20.97
C HIS A 207 8.89 -7.86 -21.52
N LYS A 208 9.06 -9.11 -21.97
CA LYS A 208 7.99 -9.94 -22.50
C LYS A 208 7.72 -11.09 -21.55
N GLU A 209 6.45 -11.39 -21.35
CA GLU A 209 6.04 -12.52 -20.55
C GLU A 209 4.89 -13.27 -21.21
N LYS A 210 4.88 -14.59 -21.05
CA LYS A 210 3.89 -15.49 -21.65
C LYS A 210 2.93 -16.01 -20.61
N PHE A 211 1.67 -16.05 -21.00
CA PHE A 211 0.55 -16.48 -20.17
C PHE A 211 -0.25 -17.55 -20.89
N ASN A 212 -0.87 -18.45 -20.12
CA ASN A 212 -1.79 -19.45 -20.66
C ASN A 212 -3.21 -18.89 -20.88
N PHE A 213 -3.50 -17.68 -20.37
CA PHE A 213 -4.81 -17.06 -20.42
C PHE A 213 -4.74 -15.61 -20.89
N ASN A 214 -5.81 -15.14 -21.53
CA ASN A 214 -5.95 -13.77 -22.07
C ASN A 214 -6.26 -12.72 -20.99
N LEU A 215 -5.42 -12.62 -19.94
CA LEU A 215 -5.71 -11.84 -18.74
C LEU A 215 -5.93 -10.34 -19.02
N ASN A 216 -5.15 -9.74 -19.95
CA ASN A 216 -5.34 -8.34 -20.33
C ASN A 216 -6.71 -8.08 -20.98
N ASP A 217 -7.22 -9.02 -21.80
CA ASP A 217 -8.53 -8.89 -22.39
C ASP A 217 -9.64 -9.12 -21.35
N VAL A 218 -9.42 -10.02 -20.40
CA VAL A 218 -10.35 -10.23 -19.28
C VAL A 218 -10.50 -8.96 -18.47
N LEU A 219 -9.42 -8.23 -18.19
CA LEU A 219 -9.50 -6.91 -17.54
C LEU A 219 -10.31 -5.90 -18.36
N LYS A 220 -10.31 -5.99 -19.68
CA LYS A 220 -11.13 -5.16 -20.58
C LYS A 220 -12.57 -5.66 -20.74
N GLY A 221 -12.95 -6.75 -20.08
CA GLY A 221 -14.31 -7.29 -20.07
C GLY A 221 -14.56 -8.50 -20.98
N ALA A 222 -13.53 -9.05 -21.61
CA ALA A 222 -13.65 -10.28 -22.38
C ALA A 222 -13.85 -11.50 -21.46
N LYS A 223 -14.39 -12.59 -22.02
CA LYS A 223 -14.38 -13.88 -21.33
C LYS A 223 -12.98 -14.46 -21.31
N VAL A 224 -12.66 -15.19 -20.23
CA VAL A 224 -11.40 -15.93 -20.15
C VAL A 224 -11.31 -16.99 -21.25
N LYS A 225 -10.12 -17.10 -21.85
CA LYS A 225 -9.79 -18.11 -22.87
C LYS A 225 -8.42 -18.70 -22.56
N ASN A 226 -8.31 -20.01 -22.70
CA ASN A 226 -7.02 -20.70 -22.67
C ASN A 226 -6.34 -20.57 -24.05
N GLY A 227 -5.02 -20.37 -24.05
CA GLY A 227 -4.20 -20.21 -25.24
C GLY A 227 -2.81 -19.72 -24.87
N GLY A 228 -1.95 -19.49 -25.86
CA GLY A 228 -0.65 -18.83 -25.64
C GLY A 228 -0.79 -17.32 -25.87
N TYR A 229 -0.59 -16.52 -24.85
CA TYR A 229 -0.62 -15.06 -24.92
C TYR A 229 0.73 -14.51 -24.50
N GLU A 230 1.27 -13.56 -25.24
CA GLU A 230 2.51 -12.86 -24.90
C GLU A 230 2.21 -11.37 -24.80
N TYR A 231 2.56 -10.76 -23.66
CA TYR A 231 2.43 -9.32 -23.47
C TYR A 231 3.80 -8.67 -23.33
N THR A 232 3.94 -7.48 -23.89
CA THR A 232 5.12 -6.64 -23.71
C THR A 232 4.78 -5.56 -22.68
N PHE A 233 5.56 -5.53 -21.60
CA PHE A 233 5.42 -4.57 -20.51
C PHE A 233 6.48 -3.46 -20.69
N GLU A 234 6.05 -2.21 -20.63
CA GLU A 234 6.90 -1.04 -20.76
C GLU A 234 6.82 -0.13 -19.56
N HIS A 235 7.97 0.30 -19.08
CA HIS A 235 8.15 1.30 -18.06
C HIS A 235 9.53 1.95 -18.19
N LYS A 236 9.83 2.94 -17.34
CA LYS A 236 11.18 3.50 -17.21
C LYS A 236 12.07 2.51 -16.43
N ASN A 237 13.34 2.39 -16.85
CA ASN A 237 14.37 1.65 -16.13
C ASN A 237 15.02 2.55 -15.08
N TYR A 238 15.28 1.99 -13.92
CA TYR A 238 15.89 2.69 -12.78
C TYR A 238 17.27 2.14 -12.41
N ASP A 239 17.71 1.05 -13.02
CA ASP A 239 19.05 0.46 -12.87
C ASP A 239 19.47 0.27 -11.40
N ASN A 240 18.55 -0.18 -10.55
CA ASN A 240 18.66 -0.34 -9.11
C ASN A 240 18.77 1.00 -8.31
N ASP A 241 18.49 2.13 -8.93
CA ASP A 241 18.40 3.41 -8.22
C ASP A 241 17.07 3.50 -7.44
N ILE A 242 17.11 3.04 -6.19
CA ILE A 242 15.97 3.04 -5.28
C ILE A 242 15.47 4.46 -5.02
N HIS A 243 16.36 5.44 -4.92
CA HIS A 243 15.98 6.85 -4.67
C HIS A 243 15.21 7.44 -5.85
N ALA A 244 15.73 7.28 -7.08
CA ALA A 244 15.03 7.75 -8.27
C ALA A 244 13.69 7.04 -8.45
N TRP A 245 13.66 5.71 -8.27
CA TRP A 245 12.44 4.92 -8.38
C TRP A 245 11.41 5.33 -7.32
N SER A 246 11.77 5.39 -6.05
CA SER A 246 10.82 5.72 -4.97
C SER A 246 10.24 7.13 -5.15
N LYS A 247 11.05 8.09 -5.57
CA LYS A 247 10.60 9.45 -5.84
C LYS A 247 9.63 9.51 -7.03
N GLU A 248 9.92 8.84 -8.11
CA GLU A 248 9.12 8.93 -9.34
C GLU A 248 7.93 7.98 -9.34
N VAL A 249 8.05 6.77 -8.79
CA VAL A 249 7.00 5.76 -8.80
C VAL A 249 6.11 5.86 -7.56
N ILE A 250 6.67 5.97 -6.37
CA ILE A 250 5.86 5.99 -5.15
C ILE A 250 5.33 7.40 -4.88
N TRP A 251 6.18 8.39 -4.81
CA TRP A 251 5.78 9.74 -4.42
C TRP A 251 5.07 10.51 -5.55
N TRP A 252 5.73 10.68 -6.71
CA TRP A 252 5.18 11.45 -7.82
C TRP A 252 4.29 10.62 -8.75
N GLY A 253 4.54 9.32 -8.86
CA GLY A 253 3.88 8.44 -9.81
C GLY A 253 2.37 8.39 -9.65
N ARG A 254 1.89 8.43 -8.41
CA ARG A 254 0.45 8.45 -8.11
C ARG A 254 -0.27 9.67 -8.67
N LYS A 255 0.39 10.81 -8.73
CA LYS A 255 -0.19 12.06 -9.26
C LYS A 255 -0.13 12.14 -10.79
N ASN A 256 0.84 11.46 -11.40
CA ASN A 256 1.16 11.61 -12.82
C ASN A 256 1.02 10.31 -13.62
N ASN A 257 0.40 9.26 -13.08
CA ASN A 257 0.32 7.91 -13.66
C ASN A 257 1.70 7.29 -13.99
N GLY A 258 2.78 7.80 -13.41
CA GLY A 258 4.16 7.34 -13.63
C GLY A 258 4.47 5.99 -12.98
N TYR A 259 3.58 5.47 -12.14
CA TYR A 259 3.70 4.15 -11.51
C TYR A 259 3.17 3.02 -12.39
N GLU A 260 2.39 3.33 -13.43
CA GLU A 260 1.71 2.32 -14.23
C GLU A 260 2.63 1.71 -15.28
N VAL A 261 2.92 0.41 -15.13
CA VAL A 261 3.55 -0.39 -16.18
C VAL A 261 2.54 -0.62 -17.30
N LYS A 262 2.83 -0.11 -18.48
CA LYS A 262 1.94 -0.21 -19.64
C LYS A 262 2.12 -1.53 -20.35
N ILE A 263 1.02 -2.07 -20.90
CA ILE A 263 1.06 -3.16 -21.86
C ILE A 263 0.94 -2.53 -23.25
N VAL A 264 1.90 -2.85 -24.12
CA VAL A 264 1.91 -2.41 -25.51
C VAL A 264 1.56 -3.59 -26.40
N ASP A 265 0.56 -3.38 -27.25
CA ASP A 265 0.23 -4.31 -28.33
C ASP A 265 1.27 -4.08 -29.45
N LEU A 266 2.03 -5.12 -29.82
CA LEU A 266 2.99 -5.10 -30.93
C LEU A 266 2.28 -5.33 -32.27
#